data_671fcde5a7323f8d16537a13f9e91913
#
_entry.id   671fcde5a7323f8d16537a13f9e91913
#
_cell.length_a   1.000
_cell.length_b   1.000
_cell.length_c   1.000
_cell.angle_alpha   90.00
_cell.angle_beta   90.00
_cell.angle_gamma   90.00
#
_symmetry.space_group_name_H-M   'P 1'
#
loop_
_entity.id
_entity.type
_entity.pdbx_description
1 polymer ?
#
loop_
_entity_poly.entity_id
_entity_poly.type
_entity_poly.pdbx_seq_one_letter_code
_entity_poly.pdbx_strand_id
1 'polypeptide(L)'
;MADWLGFSIDKAWLEENIRWKDFGTGVRLGRLHREDACSLVLYEADSDVTVDAFMPHGHPGGEAYLVLEGEVWDEDGTYPTGSIVWMNRETTHTPKTRGKTLILVLWPEGVKAA
;
A
#
# COMPACT_ATOMS: atom_id res chain seq x y z
N MET A 1 -7.98 -13.59 -25.57
CA MET A 1 -7.37 -12.82 -24.47
C MET A 1 -8.19 -13.03 -23.20
N ALA A 2 -7.54 -13.21 -22.08
CA ALA A 2 -8.24 -13.37 -20.81
C ALA A 2 -8.85 -12.05 -20.36
N ASP A 3 -10.00 -12.14 -19.70
CA ASP A 3 -10.69 -10.98 -19.12
C ASP A 3 -10.17 -10.65 -17.70
N TRP A 4 -9.10 -11.29 -17.29
CA TRP A 4 -8.51 -11.09 -15.96
C TRP A 4 -7.00 -11.10 -16.03
N LEU A 5 -6.37 -10.52 -14.99
CA LEU A 5 -4.93 -10.49 -14.81
C LEU A 5 -4.58 -11.18 -13.50
N GLY A 6 -3.45 -11.87 -13.48
CA GLY A 6 -2.94 -12.51 -12.29
C GLY A 6 -1.60 -11.94 -11.88
N PHE A 7 -1.40 -11.78 -10.57
CA PHE A 7 -0.16 -11.25 -9.99
C PHE A 7 0.32 -12.19 -8.90
N SER A 8 1.63 -12.19 -8.67
CA SER A 8 2.25 -12.99 -7.62
C SER A 8 2.84 -12.07 -6.55
N ILE A 9 2.80 -12.50 -5.29
CA ILE A 9 3.51 -11.83 -4.19
C ILE A 9 4.88 -12.45 -3.95
N ASP A 10 5.29 -13.42 -4.77
CA ASP A 10 6.64 -13.97 -4.71
C ASP A 10 7.68 -12.89 -4.98
N LYS A 11 8.69 -12.81 -4.12
CA LYS A 11 9.69 -11.73 -4.20
C LYS A 11 10.43 -11.70 -5.53
N ALA A 12 10.79 -12.86 -6.07
CA ALA A 12 11.49 -12.93 -7.34
C ALA A 12 10.59 -12.43 -8.48
N TRP A 13 9.32 -12.82 -8.47
CA TRP A 13 8.36 -12.34 -9.46
C TRP A 13 8.18 -10.83 -9.39
N LEU A 14 8.06 -10.30 -8.17
CA LEU A 14 7.89 -8.85 -7.97
C LEU A 14 9.10 -8.06 -8.46
N GLU A 15 10.31 -8.52 -8.17
CA GLU A 15 11.53 -7.85 -8.63
C GLU A 15 11.65 -7.86 -10.16
N GLU A 16 11.19 -8.93 -10.82
CA GLU A 16 11.24 -9.03 -12.27
C GLU A 16 10.14 -8.26 -12.99
N ASN A 17 8.96 -8.16 -12.40
CA ASN A 17 7.76 -7.70 -13.10
C ASN A 17 7.23 -6.34 -12.67
N ILE A 18 7.64 -5.83 -11.51
CA ILE A 18 7.15 -4.57 -10.97
C ILE A 18 8.23 -3.50 -11.08
N ARG A 19 7.82 -2.31 -11.48
CA ARG A 19 8.68 -1.14 -11.42
C ARG A 19 8.49 -0.47 -10.08
N TRP A 20 9.48 -0.64 -9.23
CA TRP A 20 9.47 -0.02 -7.91
C TRP A 20 9.93 1.42 -8.00
N LYS A 21 9.25 2.29 -7.26
CA LYS A 21 9.62 3.69 -7.14
C LYS A 21 9.92 3.98 -5.67
N ASP A 22 11.10 4.54 -5.40
CA ASP A 22 11.47 4.95 -4.06
C ASP A 22 10.63 6.14 -3.60
N PHE A 23 10.22 6.10 -2.36
CA PHE A 23 9.24 6.99 -1.80
C PHE A 23 9.74 7.59 -0.49
N GLY A 24 10.97 8.06 -0.48
CA GLY A 24 11.66 8.48 0.72
C GLY A 24 12.51 7.36 1.28
N THR A 25 12.94 7.51 2.50
CA THR A 25 13.91 6.60 3.12
C THR A 25 13.26 5.27 3.49
N GLY A 26 13.72 4.19 2.83
CA GLY A 26 13.32 2.84 3.19
C GLY A 26 11.91 2.43 2.77
N VAL A 27 11.26 3.23 1.93
CA VAL A 27 9.92 2.90 1.43
C VAL A 27 9.91 2.94 -0.09
N ARG A 28 9.29 1.94 -0.69
CA ARG A 28 9.08 1.95 -2.14
C ARG A 28 7.67 1.49 -2.47
N LEU A 29 7.18 1.95 -3.61
CA LEU A 29 5.85 1.62 -4.12
C LEU A 29 5.98 0.93 -5.46
N GLY A 30 5.26 -0.16 -5.62
CA GLY A 30 5.16 -0.87 -6.89
C GLY A 30 3.70 -0.92 -7.35
N ARG A 31 3.44 -0.48 -8.57
CA ARG A 31 2.09 -0.56 -9.12
C ARG A 31 1.88 -1.90 -9.80
N LEU A 32 0.91 -2.67 -9.32
CA LEU A 32 0.50 -3.92 -9.95
C LEU A 32 -0.41 -3.67 -11.14
N HIS A 33 -1.36 -2.75 -10.98
CA HIS A 33 -2.34 -2.49 -12.02
C HIS A 33 -2.97 -1.10 -11.84
N ARG A 34 -3.39 -0.52 -12.94
CA ARG A 34 -4.17 0.71 -12.93
C ARG A 34 -5.23 0.64 -14.02
N GLU A 35 -6.44 1.04 -13.65
CA GLU A 35 -7.56 1.14 -14.60
C GLU A 35 -8.32 2.41 -14.26
N ASP A 36 -8.24 3.41 -15.14
CA ASP A 36 -8.73 4.77 -14.88
C ASP A 36 -8.12 5.33 -13.59
N ALA A 37 -8.93 5.72 -12.61
CA ALA A 37 -8.46 6.21 -11.31
C ALA A 37 -8.16 5.09 -10.32
N CYS A 38 -8.61 3.87 -10.60
CA CYS A 38 -8.42 2.72 -9.72
C CYS A 38 -6.97 2.23 -9.79
N SER A 39 -6.33 2.06 -8.65
CA SER A 39 -4.96 1.55 -8.58
C SER A 39 -4.84 0.41 -7.59
N LEU A 40 -4.09 -0.61 -7.99
CA LEU A 40 -3.68 -1.72 -7.14
C LEU A 40 -2.17 -1.65 -6.99
N VAL A 41 -1.68 -1.46 -5.78
CA VAL A 41 -0.28 -1.20 -5.52
C VAL A 41 0.26 -2.02 -4.36
N LEU A 42 1.59 -2.13 -4.30
CA LEU A 42 2.31 -2.67 -3.16
C LEU A 42 3.15 -1.56 -2.54
N TYR A 43 3.11 -1.46 -1.22
CA TYR A 43 4.07 -0.69 -0.44
C TYR A 43 5.01 -1.64 0.27
N GLU A 44 6.30 -1.38 0.17
CA GLU A 44 7.31 -2.11 0.92
C GLU A 44 8.12 -1.13 1.76
N ALA A 45 8.22 -1.41 3.06
CA ALA A 45 9.06 -0.66 3.98
C ALA A 45 10.15 -1.59 4.49
N ASP A 46 11.40 -1.12 4.52
CA ASP A 46 12.54 -1.94 4.96
C ASP A 46 12.63 -2.08 6.48
N SER A 47 12.07 -1.14 7.22
CA SER A 47 12.17 -1.08 8.68
C SER A 47 11.03 -0.25 9.25
N ASP A 48 11.17 0.17 10.50
CA ASP A 48 10.22 1.08 11.13
C ASP A 48 10.15 2.40 10.36
N VAL A 49 8.95 2.77 9.95
CA VAL A 49 8.69 4.04 9.29
C VAL A 49 7.67 4.79 10.13
N THR A 50 8.05 5.97 10.62
CA THR A 50 7.23 6.75 11.55
C THR A 50 6.76 8.09 11.02
N VAL A 51 7.57 8.73 10.17
CA VAL A 51 7.26 10.05 9.60
C VAL A 51 7.87 10.16 8.22
N ASP A 52 7.50 11.17 7.49
CA ASP A 52 8.09 11.59 6.21
C ASP A 52 7.87 10.68 5.01
N ALA A 53 7.93 9.37 5.16
CA ALA A 53 7.74 8.46 4.04
C ALA A 53 6.27 8.27 3.69
N PHE A 54 5.40 8.29 4.71
CA PHE A 54 3.95 8.22 4.51
C PHE A 54 3.33 9.55 4.92
N MET A 55 3.27 10.48 3.99
CA MET A 55 2.60 11.77 4.24
C MET A 55 1.11 11.55 4.47
N PRO A 56 0.44 12.39 5.26
CA PRO A 56 -1.01 12.33 5.36
C PRO A 56 -1.63 12.39 3.95
N HIS A 57 -2.55 11.49 3.67
CA HIS A 57 -3.20 11.43 2.37
C HIS A 57 -4.67 11.05 2.52
N GLY A 58 -5.46 11.46 1.55
CA GLY A 58 -6.87 11.16 1.51
C GLY A 58 -7.20 10.12 0.44
N HIS A 59 -8.32 9.46 0.63
CA HIS A 59 -8.81 8.43 -0.28
C HIS A 59 -10.20 8.83 -0.81
N PRO A 60 -10.29 9.51 -1.97
CA PRO A 60 -11.59 9.93 -2.50
C PRO A 60 -12.61 8.80 -2.64
N GLY A 61 -12.15 7.62 -3.01
CA GLY A 61 -12.99 6.43 -3.16
C GLY A 61 -12.81 5.40 -2.06
N GLY A 62 -12.14 5.77 -0.95
CA GLY A 62 -11.79 4.82 0.10
C GLY A 62 -10.52 4.06 -0.21
N GLU A 63 -10.19 3.12 0.65
CA GLU A 63 -9.00 2.28 0.53
C GLU A 63 -9.27 0.92 1.17
N ALA A 64 -8.74 -0.11 0.57
CA ALA A 64 -8.64 -1.42 1.21
C ALA A 64 -7.19 -1.84 1.19
N TYR A 65 -6.66 -2.37 2.29
CA TYR A 65 -5.32 -2.95 2.24
C TYR A 65 -5.21 -4.22 3.07
N LEU A 66 -4.28 -5.06 2.65
CA LEU A 66 -3.95 -6.33 3.30
C LEU A 66 -2.48 -6.27 3.71
N VAL A 67 -2.21 -6.52 4.99
CA VAL A 67 -0.85 -6.59 5.51
C VAL A 67 -0.30 -7.97 5.23
N LEU A 68 0.60 -8.08 4.24
CA LEU A 68 1.20 -9.33 3.81
C LEU A 68 2.38 -9.75 4.69
N GLU A 69 3.13 -8.78 5.19
CA GLU A 69 4.30 -9.00 6.05
C GLU A 69 4.46 -7.78 6.95
N GLY A 70 4.90 -7.98 8.18
CA GLY A 70 5.14 -6.89 9.11
C GLY A 70 3.90 -6.37 9.80
N GLU A 71 3.91 -5.10 10.14
CA GLU A 71 2.83 -4.47 10.89
C GLU A 71 2.67 -3.02 10.50
N VAL A 72 1.42 -2.61 10.33
CA VAL A 72 1.04 -1.21 10.08
C VAL A 72 0.33 -0.68 11.31
N TRP A 73 0.54 0.59 11.62
CA TRP A 73 -0.22 1.27 12.67
C TRP A 73 -0.48 2.71 12.26
N ASP A 74 -1.53 3.28 12.81
CA ASP A 74 -1.89 4.67 12.60
C ASP A 74 -2.61 5.21 13.85
N GLU A 75 -3.23 6.37 13.73
CA GLU A 75 -3.95 7.01 14.84
C GLU A 75 -5.12 6.19 15.37
N ASP A 76 -5.66 5.28 14.57
CA ASP A 76 -6.84 4.48 14.91
C ASP A 76 -6.52 3.08 15.42
N GLY A 77 -5.32 2.58 15.19
CA GLY A 77 -5.00 1.25 15.69
C GLY A 77 -3.72 0.65 15.12
N THR A 78 -3.55 -0.62 15.42
CA THR A 78 -2.40 -1.44 15.01
C THR A 78 -2.91 -2.64 14.24
N TYR A 79 -2.28 -2.91 13.09
CA TYR A 79 -2.73 -3.93 12.15
C TYR A 79 -1.58 -4.89 11.83
N PRO A 80 -1.56 -6.07 12.46
CA PRO A 80 -0.49 -7.05 12.20
C PRO A 80 -0.67 -7.78 10.87
N THR A 81 0.33 -8.60 10.52
CA THR A 81 0.29 -9.46 9.33
C THR A 81 -1.03 -10.24 9.28
N GLY A 82 -1.64 -10.26 8.11
CA GLY A 82 -2.92 -10.91 7.88
C GLY A 82 -4.13 -9.99 8.08
N SER A 83 -3.92 -8.77 8.55
CA SER A 83 -5.02 -7.81 8.72
C SER A 83 -5.52 -7.32 7.36
N ILE A 84 -6.83 -7.21 7.24
CA ILE A 84 -7.49 -6.54 6.12
C ILE A 84 -8.15 -5.29 6.70
N VAL A 85 -7.82 -4.13 6.16
CA VAL A 85 -8.31 -2.85 6.65
C VAL A 85 -9.12 -2.18 5.55
N TRP A 86 -10.30 -1.70 5.90
CA TRP A 86 -11.14 -0.92 5.02
C TRP A 86 -11.23 0.50 5.53
N MET A 87 -10.94 1.46 4.68
CA MET A 87 -11.09 2.89 4.99
C MET A 87 -12.15 3.48 4.09
N ASN A 88 -13.13 4.11 4.69
CA ASN A 88 -14.26 4.70 3.96
C ASN A 88 -13.82 5.85 3.06
N ARG A 89 -14.70 6.25 2.15
CA ARG A 89 -14.49 7.41 1.28
C ARG A 89 -14.16 8.63 2.11
N GLU A 90 -13.30 9.49 1.57
CA GLU A 90 -12.92 10.76 2.20
C GLU A 90 -12.16 10.63 3.52
N THR A 91 -11.65 9.45 3.84
CA THR A 91 -10.81 9.28 5.02
C THR A 91 -9.39 9.77 4.78
N THR A 92 -8.74 10.17 5.86
CA THR A 92 -7.35 10.62 5.87
C THR A 92 -6.63 9.91 7.00
N HIS A 93 -5.41 9.45 6.74
CA HIS A 93 -4.59 8.83 7.78
C HIS A 93 -3.10 9.06 7.51
N THR A 94 -2.30 8.78 8.54
CA THR A 94 -0.84 8.80 8.45
C THR A 94 -0.32 7.43 8.89
N PRO A 95 -0.23 6.47 7.95
CA PRO A 95 0.20 5.12 8.29
C PRO A 95 1.68 5.07 8.61
N LYS A 96 2.03 4.16 9.52
CA LYS A 96 3.39 3.90 9.98
C LYS A 96 3.62 2.40 10.01
N THR A 97 4.86 1.98 10.00
CA THR A 97 5.21 0.56 9.99
C THR A 97 6.14 0.20 11.14
N ARG A 98 6.09 -1.06 11.54
CA ARG A 98 7.06 -1.66 12.46
C ARG A 98 7.70 -2.85 11.78
N GLY A 99 9.03 -2.81 11.68
CA GLY A 99 9.81 -3.82 11.00
C GLY A 99 9.60 -3.80 9.50
N LYS A 100 10.17 -4.79 8.83
CA LYS A 100 10.00 -4.96 7.39
C LYS A 100 8.53 -5.25 7.08
N THR A 101 7.93 -4.44 6.23
CA THR A 101 6.49 -4.49 5.99
C THR A 101 6.18 -4.49 4.50
N LEU A 102 5.23 -5.32 4.11
CA LEU A 102 4.70 -5.37 2.75
C LEU A 102 3.18 -5.32 2.81
N ILE A 103 2.59 -4.37 2.11
CA ILE A 103 1.14 -4.18 2.06
C ILE A 103 0.64 -4.15 0.62
N LEU A 104 -0.48 -4.85 0.40
CA LEU A 104 -1.22 -4.78 -0.85
C LEU A 104 -2.35 -3.78 -0.66
N VAL A 105 -2.42 -2.77 -1.52
CA VAL A 105 -3.35 -1.65 -1.38
C VAL A 105 -4.20 -1.48 -2.62
N LEU A 106 -5.50 -1.33 -2.42
CA LEU A 106 -6.45 -0.97 -3.47
C LEU A 106 -6.97 0.45 -3.21
N TRP A 107 -6.83 1.31 -4.20
CA TRP A 107 -7.42 2.65 -4.21
C TRP A 107 -8.45 2.72 -5.34
N PRO A 108 -9.73 2.53 -5.06
CA PRO A 108 -10.76 2.54 -6.11
C PRO A 108 -10.80 3.82 -6.94
N GLU A 109 -10.53 4.98 -6.32
CA GLU A 109 -10.51 6.28 -7.00
C GLU A 109 -9.20 7.03 -6.75
N GLY A 110 -8.10 6.30 -6.51
CA GLY A 110 -6.80 6.88 -6.28
C GLY A 110 -6.63 7.52 -4.91
N VAL A 111 -5.59 8.32 -4.79
CA VAL A 111 -5.27 9.07 -3.56
C VAL A 111 -4.99 10.52 -3.93
N LYS A 112 -5.09 11.40 -2.94
CA LYS A 112 -4.69 12.80 -3.08
C LYS A 112 -4.00 13.28 -1.80
N ALA A 113 -3.18 14.30 -1.89
CA ALA A 113 -2.54 14.90 -0.74
C ALA A 113 -3.60 15.48 0.20
N ALA A 114 -3.41 15.26 1.48
CA ALA A 114 -4.29 15.80 2.50
C ALA A 114 -3.95 17.26 2.80
#